data_23cb9a7f33269962e2fd4a9b27fa806b
#
_entry.id   23cb9a7f33269962e2fd4a9b27fa806b
#
_cell.length_a   1.000
_cell.length_b   1.000
_cell.length_c   1.000
_cell.angle_alpha   90.00
_cell.angle_beta   90.00
_cell.angle_gamma   90.00
#
_symmetry.space_group_name_H-M   'P 1'
#
loop_
_entity.id
_entity.type
_entity.pdbx_description
1 polymer ?
#
loop_
_entity_poly.entity_id
_entity_poly.type
_entity_poly.pdbx_seq_one_letter_code
_entity_poly.pdbx_strand_id
1 'polypeptide(L)'
;LGGKKVALDWRNVYESGPAHPSGTMDLQGYRYEVHEDAPVVGGRRVSYDITQPSTWTVPVYKNVRKSSDTTLRLPEAGYIVPVAWASVVKPHLQRHGLRYTPLTAPVSALNVEALRVNDGDVAYEPNSFQGRQRTTVKGQWTEEQISVHAGALFVPIHQPKGLLVAHLLEPSAPDSLSSWGL
;
A
#
# COMPACT_ATOMS: atom_id res chain seq x y z
N LEU A 1 13.73 13.56 3.45
CA LEU A 1 13.04 12.31 3.87
C LEU A 1 14.02 11.17 4.15
N GLY A 2 15.16 11.13 3.45
CA GLY A 2 16.16 10.06 3.62
C GLY A 2 16.57 9.81 5.06
N GLY A 3 16.77 8.55 5.43
CA GLY A 3 17.13 8.10 6.77
C GLY A 3 16.04 8.21 7.84
N LYS A 4 14.87 8.79 7.54
CA LYS A 4 13.77 8.94 8.51
C LYS A 4 12.97 7.65 8.66
N LYS A 5 12.55 7.35 9.88
CA LYS A 5 11.55 6.33 10.13
C LYS A 5 10.17 6.84 9.75
N VAL A 6 9.45 6.09 8.94
CA VAL A 6 8.09 6.39 8.51
C VAL A 6 7.20 5.17 8.67
N ALA A 7 5.92 5.40 8.92
CA ALA A 7 4.94 4.34 8.84
C ALA A 7 4.36 4.31 7.43
N LEU A 8 4.19 3.11 6.87
CA LEU A 8 3.59 2.89 5.56
C LEU A 8 2.15 2.40 5.65
N ASP A 9 1.70 2.01 6.84
CA ASP A 9 0.34 1.54 7.06
C ASP A 9 -0.24 2.11 8.35
N TRP A 10 -1.57 2.18 8.43
CA TRP A 10 -2.32 2.71 9.54
C TRP A 10 -3.45 1.76 9.90
N ARG A 11 -3.55 1.42 11.16
CA ARG A 11 -4.71 0.69 11.69
C ARG A 11 -5.64 1.65 12.41
N ASN A 12 -6.92 1.46 12.22
CA ASN A 12 -7.91 2.09 13.07
C ASN A 12 -7.76 1.51 14.49
N VAL A 13 -7.29 2.33 15.39
CA VAL A 13 -7.24 2.00 16.81
C VAL A 13 -8.32 2.82 17.49
N TYR A 14 -9.33 2.16 17.98
CA TYR A 14 -10.41 2.80 18.72
C TYR A 14 -9.95 3.05 20.14
N GLU A 15 -10.11 4.28 20.62
CA GLU A 15 -9.65 4.70 21.94
C GLU A 15 -10.27 3.85 23.07
N SER A 16 -11.52 3.45 22.88
CA SER A 16 -12.29 2.63 23.82
C SER A 16 -12.52 1.18 23.36
N GLY A 17 -11.83 0.73 22.28
CA GLY A 17 -12.05 -0.55 21.64
C GLY A 17 -13.16 -0.52 20.59
N PRO A 18 -13.24 -1.56 19.72
CA PRO A 18 -14.19 -1.59 18.60
C PRO A 18 -15.66 -1.65 19.03
N ALA A 19 -15.94 -2.06 20.25
CA ALA A 19 -17.29 -2.14 20.82
C ALA A 19 -17.79 -0.80 21.40
N HIS A 20 -16.91 0.20 21.54
CA HIS A 20 -17.24 1.46 22.20
C HIS A 20 -16.98 2.64 21.29
N PRO A 21 -18.02 3.15 20.58
CA PRO A 21 -17.88 4.35 19.78
C PRO A 21 -17.54 5.57 20.64
N SER A 22 -16.80 6.51 20.08
CA SER A 22 -16.46 7.79 20.77
C SER A 22 -17.64 8.77 20.78
N GLY A 23 -18.70 8.47 20.07
CA GLY A 23 -19.91 9.28 19.95
C GLY A 23 -20.83 8.76 18.88
N THR A 24 -21.84 9.53 18.56
CA THR A 24 -22.78 9.26 17.48
C THR A 24 -22.86 10.46 16.53
N MET A 25 -23.29 10.22 15.30
CA MET A 25 -23.54 11.25 14.30
C MET A 25 -24.86 10.92 13.58
N ASP A 26 -25.68 11.93 13.40
CA ASP A 26 -26.92 11.79 12.65
C ASP A 26 -26.68 12.07 11.18
N LEU A 27 -27.07 11.08 10.34
CA LEU A 27 -27.04 11.15 8.90
C LEU A 27 -28.45 11.21 8.36
N GLN A 28 -28.70 12.08 7.40
CA GLN A 28 -29.96 12.10 6.67
C GLN A 28 -29.98 10.96 5.66
N GLY A 29 -31.00 10.13 5.74
CA GLY A 29 -31.20 8.97 4.87
C GLY A 29 -32.68 8.74 4.58
N TYR A 30 -33.00 7.54 4.17
CA TYR A 30 -34.39 7.09 3.94
C TYR A 30 -34.64 5.83 4.74
N ARG A 31 -35.93 5.55 5.01
CA ARG A 31 -36.32 4.27 5.57
C ARG A 31 -35.89 3.15 4.64
N TYR A 32 -35.37 2.07 5.21
CA TYR A 32 -34.94 0.91 4.44
C TYR A 32 -35.39 -0.40 5.09
N GLU A 33 -35.47 -1.43 4.27
CA GLU A 33 -35.76 -2.80 4.70
C GLU A 33 -34.65 -3.73 4.21
N VAL A 34 -34.21 -4.61 5.09
CA VAL A 34 -33.25 -5.66 4.79
C VAL A 34 -34.00 -6.96 4.52
N HIS A 35 -33.82 -7.53 3.34
CA HIS A 35 -34.45 -8.77 2.93
C HIS A 35 -33.51 -9.93 3.20
N GLU A 36 -33.78 -10.67 4.26
CA GLU A 36 -32.94 -11.80 4.69
C GLU A 36 -33.11 -13.05 3.80
N ASP A 37 -34.25 -13.15 3.12
CA ASP A 37 -34.67 -14.27 2.27
C ASP A 37 -34.23 -14.13 0.80
N ALA A 38 -33.62 -13.04 0.44
CA ALA A 38 -33.19 -12.76 -0.92
C ALA A 38 -31.67 -12.89 -1.05
N PRO A 39 -31.14 -14.08 -1.38
CA PRO A 39 -29.70 -14.25 -1.54
C PRO A 39 -29.20 -13.45 -2.73
N VAL A 40 -28.27 -12.55 -2.49
CA VAL A 40 -27.53 -11.81 -3.51
C VAL A 40 -26.04 -12.08 -3.35
N VAL A 41 -25.32 -12.13 -4.45
CA VAL A 41 -23.88 -12.30 -4.41
C VAL A 41 -23.26 -11.08 -3.70
N GLY A 42 -22.60 -11.34 -2.58
CA GLY A 42 -21.89 -10.30 -1.83
C GLY A 42 -22.68 -9.62 -0.70
N GLY A 43 -23.89 -10.10 -0.32
CA GLY A 43 -24.57 -9.53 0.83
C GLY A 43 -26.08 -9.70 0.89
N ARG A 44 -26.72 -8.81 1.63
CA ARG A 44 -28.16 -8.75 1.81
C ARG A 44 -28.78 -7.80 0.81
N ARG A 45 -29.95 -8.13 0.30
CA ARG A 45 -30.74 -7.16 -0.51
C ARG A 45 -31.35 -6.12 0.43
N VAL A 46 -31.18 -4.86 0.06
CA VAL A 46 -31.75 -3.73 0.80
C VAL A 46 -32.64 -2.93 -0.16
N SER A 47 -33.86 -2.61 0.26
CA SER A 47 -34.76 -1.68 -0.45
C SER A 47 -34.92 -0.40 0.35
N TYR A 48 -35.02 0.73 -0.34
CA TYR A 48 -35.17 2.06 0.24
C TYR A 48 -36.49 2.69 -0.18
N ASP A 49 -37.18 3.32 0.77
CA ASP A 49 -38.36 4.14 0.49
C ASP A 49 -37.95 5.62 0.45
N ILE A 50 -37.76 6.14 -0.74
CA ILE A 50 -37.35 7.54 -0.98
C ILE A 50 -38.44 8.56 -0.57
N THR A 51 -39.69 8.11 -0.31
CA THR A 51 -40.77 8.97 0.14
C THR A 51 -40.81 9.16 1.65
N GLN A 52 -39.99 8.37 2.37
CA GLN A 52 -39.89 8.41 3.83
C GLN A 52 -38.49 8.82 4.29
N PRO A 53 -38.19 10.13 4.37
CA PRO A 53 -36.95 10.61 4.97
C PRO A 53 -36.80 10.09 6.41
N SER A 54 -35.60 9.68 6.77
CA SER A 54 -35.27 9.14 8.08
C SER A 54 -33.90 9.64 8.51
N THR A 55 -33.73 9.80 9.81
CA THR A 55 -32.42 10.11 10.40
C THR A 55 -31.78 8.81 10.91
N TRP A 56 -30.56 8.55 10.47
CA TRP A 56 -29.79 7.41 10.95
C TRP A 56 -28.74 7.88 11.95
N THR A 57 -28.87 7.47 13.18
CA THR A 57 -27.85 7.70 14.20
C THR A 57 -26.80 6.60 14.11
N VAL A 58 -25.61 6.96 13.62
CA VAL A 58 -24.52 6.02 13.41
C VAL A 58 -23.40 6.22 14.43
N PRO A 59 -22.72 5.16 14.85
CA PRO A 59 -21.59 5.28 15.76
C PRO A 59 -20.39 5.94 15.05
N VAL A 60 -19.72 6.84 15.77
CA VAL A 60 -18.49 7.50 15.29
C VAL A 60 -17.33 6.99 16.11
N TYR A 61 -16.29 6.56 15.42
CA TYR A 61 -15.04 6.11 16.02
C TYR A 61 -13.94 7.11 15.66
N LYS A 62 -13.29 7.67 16.67
CA LYS A 62 -12.14 8.56 16.51
C LYS A 62 -10.86 7.79 16.74
N ASN A 63 -9.79 8.23 16.17
CA ASN A 63 -8.41 7.80 16.28
C ASN A 63 -7.98 6.75 15.23
N VAL A 64 -7.14 7.26 14.32
CA VAL A 64 -6.29 6.45 13.46
C VAL A 64 -4.87 6.58 13.99
N ARG A 65 -4.23 5.48 14.35
CA ARG A 65 -2.84 5.47 14.80
C ARG A 65 -1.97 4.80 13.74
N LYS A 66 -0.71 5.24 13.67
CA LYS A 66 0.29 4.59 12.83
C LYS A 66 0.53 3.17 13.34
N SER A 67 0.56 2.20 12.44
CA SER A 67 1.00 0.86 12.78
C SER A 67 2.51 0.85 13.00
N SER A 68 2.96 0.24 14.09
CA SER A 68 4.37 -0.02 14.33
C SER A 68 4.92 -1.13 13.44
N ASP A 69 4.04 -2.02 12.96
CA ASP A 69 4.41 -3.24 12.21
C ASP A 69 4.94 -2.91 10.80
N THR A 70 4.56 -1.76 10.26
CA THR A 70 4.94 -1.31 8.91
C THR A 70 5.80 -0.05 8.95
N THR A 71 6.49 0.18 10.05
CA THR A 71 7.43 1.29 10.17
C THR A 71 8.79 0.85 9.60
N LEU A 72 9.27 1.61 8.63
CA LEU A 72 10.59 1.38 8.04
C LEU A 72 11.46 2.64 8.09
N ARG A 73 12.78 2.45 7.96
CA ARG A 73 13.73 3.53 7.73
C ARG A 73 13.87 3.74 6.22
N LEU A 74 13.54 4.93 5.75
CA LEU A 74 13.69 5.27 4.34
C LEU A 74 15.16 5.26 3.93
N PRO A 75 15.51 4.81 2.71
CA PRO A 75 16.88 4.89 2.20
C PRO A 75 17.34 6.35 2.14
N GLU A 76 18.64 6.56 2.31
CA GLU A 76 19.19 7.93 2.34
C GLU A 76 19.11 8.61 0.97
N ALA A 77 19.46 7.91 -0.10
CA ALA A 77 19.48 8.45 -1.46
C ALA A 77 18.20 8.15 -2.24
N GLY A 78 17.76 6.91 -2.26
CA GLY A 78 16.62 6.45 -3.05
C GLY A 78 16.70 4.96 -3.37
N TYR A 79 15.95 4.56 -4.38
CA TYR A 79 15.84 3.17 -4.81
C TYR A 79 16.47 2.97 -6.17
N ILE A 80 17.02 1.77 -6.38
CA ILE A 80 17.46 1.30 -7.68
C ILE A 80 16.49 0.22 -8.14
N VAL A 81 15.87 0.44 -9.29
CA VAL A 81 15.04 -0.54 -9.96
C VAL A 81 15.92 -1.24 -11.01
N PRO A 82 16.18 -2.55 -10.89
CA PRO A 82 16.96 -3.29 -11.87
C PRO A 82 16.38 -3.17 -13.29
N VAL A 83 17.23 -3.27 -14.30
CA VAL A 83 16.82 -3.13 -15.71
C VAL A 83 15.73 -4.11 -16.11
N ALA A 84 15.71 -5.31 -15.52
CA ALA A 84 14.68 -6.32 -15.77
C ALA A 84 13.27 -5.84 -15.41
N TRP A 85 13.14 -4.98 -14.43
CA TRP A 85 11.87 -4.44 -13.93
C TRP A 85 11.58 -3.01 -14.39
N ALA A 86 12.54 -2.38 -15.06
CA ALA A 86 12.43 -0.97 -15.46
C ALA A 86 11.21 -0.70 -16.36
N SER A 87 10.90 -1.61 -17.28
CA SER A 87 9.74 -1.50 -18.18
C SER A 87 8.40 -1.59 -17.46
N VAL A 88 8.33 -2.36 -16.37
CA VAL A 88 7.11 -2.52 -15.53
C VAL A 88 6.95 -1.32 -14.61
N VAL A 89 8.01 -0.90 -13.93
CA VAL A 89 7.95 0.15 -12.90
C VAL A 89 7.82 1.56 -13.50
N LYS A 90 8.51 1.83 -14.60
CA LYS A 90 8.56 3.15 -15.25
C LYS A 90 7.17 3.77 -15.52
N PRO A 91 6.19 3.06 -16.09
CA PRO A 91 4.85 3.62 -16.32
C PRO A 91 4.14 4.04 -15.03
N HIS A 92 4.35 3.31 -13.93
CA HIS A 92 3.78 3.66 -12.63
C HIS A 92 4.41 4.94 -12.07
N LEU A 93 5.73 5.07 -12.13
CA LEU A 93 6.42 6.30 -11.72
C LEU A 93 5.91 7.51 -12.52
N GLN A 94 5.74 7.36 -13.84
CA GLN A 94 5.26 8.42 -14.72
C GLN A 94 3.82 8.84 -14.40
N ARG A 95 2.90 7.88 -14.21
CA ARG A 95 1.49 8.17 -13.86
C ARG A 95 1.36 8.93 -12.55
N HIS A 96 2.23 8.67 -11.60
CA HIS A 96 2.27 9.37 -10.32
C HIS A 96 3.08 10.68 -10.33
N GLY A 97 3.71 11.00 -11.47
CA GLY A 97 4.56 12.19 -11.60
C GLY A 97 5.80 12.13 -10.70
N LEU A 98 6.36 10.92 -10.52
CA LEU A 98 7.58 10.69 -9.75
C LEU A 98 8.81 10.85 -10.65
N ARG A 99 9.83 11.52 -10.12
CA ARG A 99 11.12 11.68 -10.81
C ARG A 99 11.94 10.40 -10.69
N TYR A 100 12.57 10.04 -11.78
CA TYR A 100 13.54 8.95 -11.86
C TYR A 100 14.59 9.28 -12.93
N THR A 101 15.76 8.67 -12.83
CA THR A 101 16.84 8.82 -13.79
C THR A 101 17.24 7.43 -14.30
N PRO A 102 17.11 7.16 -15.61
CA PRO A 102 17.66 5.94 -16.20
C PRO A 102 19.20 6.01 -16.17
N LEU A 103 19.85 4.92 -15.82
CA LEU A 103 21.30 4.80 -15.88
C LEU A 103 21.71 4.61 -17.36
N THR A 104 22.52 5.50 -17.86
CA THR A 104 23.01 5.48 -19.26
C THR A 104 24.22 4.57 -19.44
N ALA A 105 24.91 4.24 -18.36
CA ALA A 105 26.07 3.34 -18.34
C ALA A 105 25.97 2.42 -17.13
N PRO A 106 26.61 1.24 -17.17
CA PRO A 106 26.68 0.37 -16.02
C PRO A 106 27.50 1.02 -14.88
N VAL A 107 27.08 0.76 -13.65
CA VAL A 107 27.80 1.19 -12.45
C VAL A 107 28.29 -0.08 -11.73
N SER A 108 29.60 -0.16 -11.52
CA SER A 108 30.21 -1.29 -10.81
C SER A 108 30.47 -0.94 -9.35
N ALA A 109 30.47 -1.95 -8.52
CA ALA A 109 30.83 -1.86 -7.09
C ALA A 109 30.00 -0.82 -6.31
N LEU A 110 28.70 -0.75 -6.58
CA LEU A 110 27.78 0.10 -5.85
C LEU A 110 27.37 -0.56 -4.54
N ASN A 111 27.57 0.14 -3.42
CA ASN A 111 27.09 -0.33 -2.11
C ASN A 111 25.58 -0.05 -2.01
N VAL A 112 24.81 -1.09 -1.74
CA VAL A 112 23.34 -1.04 -1.63
C VAL A 112 22.85 -1.94 -0.51
N GLU A 113 21.66 -1.67 -0.02
CA GLU A 113 20.86 -2.64 0.71
C GLU A 113 19.99 -3.40 -0.31
N ALA A 114 20.16 -4.71 -0.43
CA ALA A 114 19.36 -5.55 -1.33
C ALA A 114 18.40 -6.43 -0.53
N LEU A 115 17.13 -6.45 -0.94
CA LEU A 115 16.17 -7.40 -0.38
C LEU A 115 16.42 -8.77 -0.98
N ARG A 116 16.79 -9.73 -0.14
CA ARG A 116 16.97 -11.14 -0.51
C ARG A 116 15.74 -11.94 -0.10
N VAL A 117 15.14 -12.55 -1.09
CA VAL A 117 13.92 -13.36 -0.96
C VAL A 117 14.29 -14.80 -1.22
N ASN A 118 13.98 -15.70 -0.28
CA ASN A 118 14.24 -17.13 -0.43
C ASN A 118 12.99 -17.86 -0.96
N ASP A 119 13.16 -19.12 -1.35
CA ASP A 119 12.04 -19.98 -1.70
C ASP A 119 11.09 -20.11 -0.49
N GLY A 120 9.79 -19.88 -0.75
CA GLY A 120 8.76 -19.88 0.29
C GLY A 120 8.50 -18.54 0.98
N ASP A 121 9.32 -17.52 0.73
CA ASP A 121 9.12 -16.18 1.27
C ASP A 121 8.09 -15.35 0.48
N VAL A 122 7.56 -15.89 -0.62
CA VAL A 122 6.48 -15.28 -1.40
C VAL A 122 5.20 -16.07 -1.16
N ALA A 123 4.21 -15.41 -0.60
CA ALA A 123 2.88 -15.97 -0.39
C ALA A 123 1.87 -15.28 -1.29
N TYR A 124 0.94 -16.06 -1.81
CA TYR A 124 -0.15 -15.59 -2.68
C TYR A 124 -1.47 -15.68 -1.92
N GLU A 125 -2.28 -14.64 -1.99
CA GLU A 125 -3.62 -14.68 -1.43
C GLU A 125 -4.49 -15.69 -2.21
N PRO A 126 -5.27 -16.55 -1.54
CA PRO A 126 -6.06 -17.59 -2.20
C PRO A 126 -7.17 -17.02 -3.09
N ASN A 127 -7.66 -15.83 -2.76
CA ASN A 127 -8.73 -15.16 -3.48
C ASN A 127 -8.20 -13.96 -4.24
N SER A 128 -8.66 -13.78 -5.48
CA SER A 128 -8.35 -12.56 -6.22
C SER A 128 -9.06 -11.34 -5.61
N PHE A 129 -8.36 -10.22 -5.61
CA PHE A 129 -8.90 -8.92 -5.21
C PHE A 129 -8.81 -7.95 -6.38
N GLN A 130 -9.93 -7.37 -6.79
CA GLN A 130 -10.01 -6.43 -7.93
C GLN A 130 -9.38 -6.98 -9.22
N GLY A 131 -9.57 -8.26 -9.50
CA GLY A 131 -9.04 -8.93 -10.70
C GLY A 131 -7.54 -9.23 -10.67
N ARG A 132 -6.89 -9.07 -9.52
CA ARG A 132 -5.46 -9.40 -9.32
C ARG A 132 -5.27 -10.31 -8.13
N GLN A 133 -4.24 -11.12 -8.19
CA GLN A 133 -3.79 -11.91 -7.05
C GLN A 133 -2.79 -11.09 -6.24
N ARG A 134 -3.09 -10.86 -4.99
CA ARG A 134 -2.19 -10.16 -4.08
C ARG A 134 -1.08 -11.08 -3.62
N THR A 135 0.10 -10.49 -3.41
CA THR A 135 1.27 -11.19 -2.92
C THR A 135 1.79 -10.56 -1.63
N THR A 136 2.33 -11.39 -0.76
CA THR A 136 3.14 -10.94 0.38
C THR A 136 4.56 -11.44 0.17
N VAL A 137 5.50 -10.51 0.15
CA VAL A 137 6.92 -10.82 0.00
C VAL A 137 7.59 -10.59 1.34
N LYS A 138 8.24 -11.63 1.86
CA LYS A 138 9.13 -11.56 3.01
C LYS A 138 10.56 -11.67 2.52
N GLY A 139 11.49 -11.07 3.23
CA GLY A 139 12.90 -11.14 2.87
C GLY A 139 13.75 -10.43 3.90
N GLN A 140 15.06 -10.52 3.71
CA GLN A 140 16.02 -9.84 4.55
C GLN A 140 16.77 -8.78 3.73
N TRP A 141 16.89 -7.60 4.28
CA TRP A 141 17.73 -6.56 3.72
C TRP A 141 19.18 -6.82 4.10
N THR A 142 20.05 -6.90 3.12
CA THR A 142 21.49 -7.15 3.29
C THR A 142 22.30 -6.06 2.60
N GLU A 143 23.34 -5.58 3.27
CA GLU A 143 24.31 -4.68 2.64
C GLU A 143 25.19 -5.48 1.68
N GLU A 144 25.22 -5.04 0.43
CA GLU A 144 25.94 -5.72 -0.64
C GLU A 144 26.61 -4.73 -1.58
N GLN A 145 27.67 -5.17 -2.20
CA GLN A 145 28.28 -4.48 -3.32
C GLN A 145 27.85 -5.16 -4.62
N ILE A 146 27.09 -4.44 -5.45
CA ILE A 146 26.54 -4.97 -6.70
C ILE A 146 27.00 -4.17 -7.91
N SER A 147 26.88 -4.79 -9.08
CA SER A 147 26.96 -4.10 -10.37
C SER A 147 25.55 -3.86 -10.91
N VAL A 148 25.28 -2.64 -11.32
CA VAL A 148 23.97 -2.24 -11.86
C VAL A 148 24.12 -1.98 -13.35
N HIS A 149 23.29 -2.62 -14.17
CA HIS A 149 23.35 -2.48 -15.63
C HIS A 149 22.75 -1.15 -16.10
N ALA A 150 23.21 -0.71 -17.27
CA ALA A 150 22.56 0.39 -17.98
C ALA A 150 21.08 0.07 -18.24
N GLY A 151 20.22 1.08 -18.18
CA GLY A 151 18.76 0.92 -18.28
C GLY A 151 18.05 0.72 -16.93
N ALA A 152 18.77 0.43 -15.86
CA ALA A 152 18.21 0.47 -14.50
C ALA A 152 17.74 1.91 -14.18
N LEU A 153 16.77 2.04 -13.26
CA LEU A 153 16.25 3.34 -12.85
C LEU A 153 16.71 3.70 -11.44
N PHE A 154 17.26 4.89 -11.28
CA PHE A 154 17.43 5.49 -9.97
C PHE A 154 16.22 6.36 -9.64
N VAL A 155 15.55 6.09 -8.50
CA VAL A 155 14.36 6.81 -8.03
C VAL A 155 14.70 7.50 -6.72
N PRO A 156 15.00 8.83 -6.74
CA PRO A 156 15.42 9.54 -5.56
C PRO A 156 14.29 9.66 -4.54
N ILE A 157 14.61 9.48 -3.25
CA ILE A 157 13.63 9.69 -2.16
C ILE A 157 13.44 11.19 -1.84
N HIS A 158 14.44 12.01 -2.18
CA HIS A 158 14.42 13.46 -1.99
C HIS A 158 13.65 14.16 -3.13
N GLN A 159 12.34 13.97 -3.14
CA GLN A 159 11.42 14.63 -4.06
C GLN A 159 10.09 14.93 -3.36
N PRO A 160 9.24 15.83 -3.88
CA PRO A 160 7.99 16.23 -3.21
C PRO A 160 7.10 15.06 -2.82
N LYS A 161 7.05 14.01 -3.64
CA LYS A 161 6.27 12.78 -3.40
C LYS A 161 7.15 11.62 -2.92
N GLY A 162 8.23 11.87 -2.19
CA GLY A 162 9.17 10.82 -1.77
C GLY A 162 8.53 9.70 -0.94
N LEU A 163 7.55 10.00 -0.10
CA LEU A 163 6.83 8.97 0.63
C LEU A 163 6.05 8.02 -0.30
N LEU A 164 5.49 8.54 -1.40
CA LEU A 164 4.82 7.72 -2.41
C LEU A 164 5.81 6.80 -3.13
N VAL A 165 7.07 7.22 -3.31
CA VAL A 165 8.13 6.33 -3.83
C VAL A 165 8.27 5.10 -2.94
N ALA A 166 8.34 5.31 -1.61
CA ALA A 166 8.42 4.20 -0.66
C ALA A 166 7.16 3.33 -0.72
N HIS A 167 5.96 3.91 -0.75
CA HIS A 167 4.73 3.13 -0.88
C HIS A 167 4.67 2.25 -2.14
N LEU A 168 5.26 2.69 -3.24
CA LEU A 168 5.27 1.91 -4.48
C LEU A 168 6.36 0.83 -4.49
N LEU A 169 7.54 1.13 -3.93
CA LEU A 169 8.73 0.29 -4.12
C LEU A 169 9.09 -0.58 -2.92
N GLU A 170 8.55 -0.29 -1.73
CA GLU A 170 8.78 -1.14 -0.55
C GLU A 170 7.87 -2.36 -0.55
N PRO A 171 8.40 -3.58 -0.56
CA PRO A 171 7.58 -4.79 -0.57
C PRO A 171 6.64 -4.93 0.64
N SER A 172 7.03 -4.35 1.78
CA SER A 172 6.21 -4.34 3.00
C SER A 172 5.05 -3.34 2.98
N ALA A 173 4.99 -2.46 2.00
CA ALA A 173 3.90 -1.50 1.89
C ALA A 173 2.62 -2.18 1.37
N PRO A 174 1.44 -1.87 1.94
CA PRO A 174 0.18 -2.55 1.61
C PRO A 174 -0.21 -2.47 0.14
N ASP A 175 0.14 -1.37 -0.53
CA ASP A 175 -0.18 -1.09 -1.93
C ASP A 175 1.07 -0.95 -2.81
N SER A 176 2.15 -1.64 -2.44
CA SER A 176 3.36 -1.69 -3.26
C SER A 176 3.13 -2.43 -4.57
N LEU A 177 3.98 -2.18 -5.55
CA LEU A 177 3.93 -2.90 -6.83
C LEU A 177 4.06 -4.42 -6.61
N SER A 178 4.96 -4.85 -5.72
CA SER A 178 5.10 -6.26 -5.36
C SER A 178 3.85 -6.83 -4.70
N SER A 179 3.16 -6.08 -3.84
CA SER A 179 1.90 -6.56 -3.21
C SER A 179 0.76 -6.75 -4.19
N TRP A 180 0.85 -6.12 -5.36
CA TRP A 180 -0.09 -6.27 -6.47
C TRP A 180 0.39 -7.27 -7.54
N GLY A 181 1.46 -8.04 -7.28
CA GLY A 181 2.00 -9.04 -8.18
C GLY A 181 2.66 -8.45 -9.43
N LEU A 182 3.25 -7.28 -9.29
CA LEU A 182 3.93 -6.55 -10.37
C LEU A 182 5.45 -6.51 -10.17
#